data_2949c6003b561731246d515d8130ae31
#
_entry.id   2949c6003b561731246d515d8130ae31
#
_cell.length_a   1.000
_cell.length_b   1.000
_cell.length_c   1.000
_cell.angle_alpha   90.00
_cell.angle_beta   90.00
_cell.angle_gamma   90.00
#
_symmetry.space_group_name_H-M   'P 1'
#
loop_
_entity.id
_entity.type
_entity.pdbx_description
1 polymer ?
#
loop_
_entity_poly.entity_id
_entity_poly.type
_entity_poly.pdbx_seq_one_letter_code
_entity_poly.pdbx_strand_id
1 'polypeptide(L)'
;MVSDLSPTGLPFLDALAASPRPADRQLWLRVAADCLVALPAGAPRRQAVLARAAAALSEADEATRSAFARRLAPYPVAADALAAVEALGGEAALVALAEAITLPRERLIAAVEGDAAQARAVARRADLDSTLVARLVEREEIEVALALARNRRAPIDASRFAAMARRAKARIEAAGDRRLADALLERAPATIEQAAHFFEADAAHRGRIVAAAQRAILGRRDPAFDGGEAARVAARLEQDAMAGDWAQFETELAEAFGCSAAFAARIAGDASGEPLAVALAALYAANDATVRILAARDLLDGGKYRRIAALARLKDALSPAAARLTMAAMIGAPQPTPTRQRSQYDPTAAATPSRPAAAIRSAVPTPAVLRRRRALALAAGARGGDERA
;
A
#
# COMPACT_ATOMS: atom_id res chain seq x y z
N MET A 1 19.16 -48.29 45.78
CA MET A 1 19.81 -47.40 44.84
C MET A 1 18.75 -46.89 43.89
N VAL A 2 18.20 -45.74 44.18
CA VAL A 2 17.28 -45.04 43.27
C VAL A 2 18.18 -44.43 42.20
N SER A 3 18.11 -44.97 40.98
CA SER A 3 18.80 -44.41 39.83
C SER A 3 18.38 -42.97 39.70
N ASP A 4 19.33 -42.05 39.80
CA ASP A 4 19.16 -40.63 39.45
C ASP A 4 18.73 -40.56 37.96
N LEU A 5 17.42 -40.65 37.78
CA LEU A 5 16.81 -40.46 36.44
C LEU A 5 17.06 -39.00 36.06
N SER A 6 17.88 -38.82 35.05
CA SER A 6 18.11 -37.52 34.42
C SER A 6 16.75 -36.74 34.30
N PRO A 7 16.64 -35.55 34.84
CA PRO A 7 15.38 -34.79 34.86
C PRO A 7 14.76 -34.60 33.48
N THR A 8 15.56 -34.48 32.43
CA THR A 8 15.10 -34.42 31.04
C THR A 8 14.99 -35.80 30.38
N GLY A 9 15.52 -36.86 31.02
CA GLY A 9 15.69 -38.18 30.44
C GLY A 9 16.73 -38.21 29.31
N LEU A 10 17.57 -37.20 29.23
CA LEU A 10 18.64 -37.03 28.24
C LEU A 10 19.92 -36.59 28.97
N PRO A 11 20.76 -37.55 29.46
CA PRO A 11 21.91 -37.23 30.32
C PRO A 11 22.91 -36.23 29.73
N PHE A 12 23.08 -36.25 28.41
CA PHE A 12 23.93 -35.29 27.71
C PHE A 12 23.38 -33.85 27.82
N LEU A 13 22.08 -33.67 27.69
CA LEU A 13 21.46 -32.38 27.83
C LEU A 13 21.52 -31.85 29.26
N ASP A 14 21.40 -32.72 30.25
CA ASP A 14 21.53 -32.35 31.64
C ASP A 14 22.96 -31.93 31.98
N ALA A 15 23.95 -32.57 31.39
CA ALA A 15 25.37 -32.19 31.53
C ALA A 15 25.65 -30.81 30.89
N LEU A 16 25.08 -30.53 29.70
CA LEU A 16 25.18 -29.19 29.06
C LEU A 16 24.51 -28.12 29.90
N ALA A 17 23.34 -28.40 30.46
CA ALA A 17 22.60 -27.47 31.31
C ALA A 17 23.34 -27.12 32.60
N ALA A 18 24.13 -28.05 33.14
CA ALA A 18 24.93 -27.85 34.35
C ALA A 18 26.29 -27.18 34.07
N SER A 19 26.67 -27.03 32.82
CA SER A 19 27.97 -26.44 32.46
C SER A 19 28.03 -24.95 32.75
N PRO A 20 29.09 -24.44 33.36
CA PRO A 20 29.28 -23.00 33.59
C PRO A 20 29.70 -22.24 32.31
N ARG A 21 30.03 -22.97 31.23
CA ARG A 21 30.52 -22.33 29.99
C ARG A 21 29.40 -21.70 29.19
N PRO A 22 29.53 -20.42 28.78
CA PRO A 22 28.48 -19.73 27.96
C PRO A 22 28.16 -20.47 26.65
N ALA A 23 29.16 -21.04 25.98
CA ALA A 23 28.96 -21.79 24.73
C ALA A 23 28.09 -23.05 24.93
N ASP A 24 28.28 -23.77 26.05
CA ASP A 24 27.48 -24.96 26.37
C ASP A 24 26.03 -24.56 26.70
N ARG A 25 25.83 -23.42 27.37
CA ARG A 25 24.51 -22.86 27.65
C ARG A 25 23.78 -22.46 26.34
N GLN A 26 24.48 -21.82 25.40
CA GLN A 26 23.92 -21.51 24.09
C GLN A 26 23.53 -22.77 23.32
N LEU A 27 24.41 -23.79 23.32
CA LEU A 27 24.12 -25.06 22.67
C LEU A 27 22.93 -25.74 23.34
N TRP A 28 22.89 -25.75 24.68
CA TRP A 28 21.77 -26.31 25.41
C TRP A 28 20.45 -25.63 25.06
N LEU A 29 20.39 -24.30 25.05
CA LEU A 29 19.19 -23.55 24.70
C LEU A 29 18.71 -23.81 23.26
N ARG A 30 19.64 -24.01 22.30
CA ARG A 30 19.28 -24.44 20.94
C ARG A 30 18.58 -25.79 20.93
N VAL A 31 19.16 -26.76 21.62
CA VAL A 31 18.58 -28.11 21.69
C VAL A 31 17.28 -28.10 22.50
N ALA A 32 17.21 -27.32 23.57
CA ALA A 32 15.99 -27.12 24.34
C ALA A 32 14.84 -26.56 23.48
N ALA A 33 15.13 -25.57 22.62
CA ALA A 33 14.14 -25.05 21.70
C ALA A 33 13.58 -26.13 20.75
N ASP A 34 14.48 -26.99 20.19
CA ASP A 34 14.07 -28.10 19.34
C ASP A 34 13.23 -29.14 20.10
N CYS A 35 13.61 -29.45 21.33
CA CYS A 35 12.83 -30.34 22.20
C CYS A 35 11.46 -29.76 22.53
N LEU A 36 11.35 -28.43 22.79
CA LEU A 36 10.08 -27.76 23.09
C LEU A 36 9.14 -27.77 21.90
N VAL A 37 9.66 -27.80 20.68
CA VAL A 37 8.87 -27.92 19.44
C VAL A 37 8.47 -29.39 19.20
N ALA A 38 9.37 -30.32 19.41
CA ALA A 38 9.15 -31.73 19.09
C ALA A 38 8.29 -32.49 20.11
N LEU A 39 8.36 -32.09 21.40
CA LEU A 39 7.64 -32.77 22.46
C LEU A 39 6.18 -32.31 22.56
N PRO A 40 5.22 -33.23 22.80
CA PRO A 40 3.82 -32.88 22.98
C PRO A 40 3.61 -31.89 24.13
N ALA A 41 2.69 -30.97 23.96
CA ALA A 41 2.27 -30.05 25.02
C ALA A 41 1.74 -30.86 26.21
N GLY A 42 2.19 -30.53 27.43
CA GLY A 42 1.80 -31.26 28.65
C GLY A 42 2.63 -32.49 29.00
N ALA A 43 3.53 -32.93 28.12
CA ALA A 43 4.43 -34.04 28.46
C ALA A 43 5.35 -33.65 29.65
N PRO A 44 5.50 -34.51 30.68
CA PRO A 44 6.33 -34.18 31.85
C PRO A 44 7.78 -33.81 31.46
N ARG A 45 8.32 -34.50 30.46
CA ARG A 45 9.66 -34.22 29.92
C ARG A 45 9.74 -32.81 29.29
N ARG A 46 8.69 -32.36 28.58
CA ARG A 46 8.64 -31.04 28.01
C ARG A 46 8.60 -29.95 29.09
N GLN A 47 7.84 -30.16 30.15
CA GLN A 47 7.79 -29.25 31.29
C GLN A 47 9.14 -29.13 31.99
N ALA A 48 9.86 -30.24 32.16
CA ALA A 48 11.20 -30.23 32.73
C ALA A 48 12.20 -29.45 31.85
N VAL A 49 12.12 -29.59 30.52
CA VAL A 49 12.93 -28.82 29.56
C VAL A 49 12.59 -27.34 29.65
N LEU A 50 11.28 -26.99 29.69
CA LEU A 50 10.82 -25.61 29.80
C LEU A 50 11.28 -24.90 31.08
N ALA A 51 11.16 -25.58 32.23
CA ALA A 51 11.59 -25.01 33.52
C ALA A 51 13.11 -24.73 33.54
N ARG A 52 13.91 -25.65 33.00
CA ARG A 52 15.37 -25.46 32.85
C ARG A 52 15.72 -24.37 31.82
N ALA A 53 14.99 -24.33 30.71
CA ALA A 53 15.20 -23.29 29.72
C ALA A 53 14.91 -21.89 30.30
N ALA A 54 13.85 -21.73 31.07
CA ALA A 54 13.55 -20.50 31.77
C ALA A 54 14.67 -20.05 32.71
N ALA A 55 15.22 -21.00 33.51
CA ALA A 55 16.37 -20.73 34.38
C ALA A 55 17.63 -20.34 33.58
N ALA A 56 17.95 -21.06 32.52
CA ALA A 56 19.10 -20.75 31.68
C ALA A 56 18.97 -19.41 30.93
N LEU A 57 17.77 -19.07 30.53
CA LEU A 57 17.46 -17.79 29.87
C LEU A 57 17.64 -16.59 30.81
N SER A 58 17.35 -16.73 32.10
CA SER A 58 17.56 -15.64 33.06
C SER A 58 19.02 -15.24 33.19
N GLU A 59 19.94 -16.18 32.98
CA GLU A 59 21.40 -15.99 33.04
C GLU A 59 22.06 -15.74 31.65
N ALA A 60 21.31 -15.99 30.55
CA ALA A 60 21.82 -15.82 29.20
C ALA A 60 21.95 -14.34 28.80
N ASP A 61 22.88 -14.07 27.87
CA ASP A 61 22.96 -12.79 27.21
C ASP A 61 21.74 -12.52 26.29
N GLU A 62 21.51 -11.26 25.96
CA GLU A 62 20.36 -10.85 25.17
C GLU A 62 20.37 -11.44 23.75
N ALA A 63 21.54 -11.61 23.15
CA ALA A 63 21.66 -12.22 21.82
C ALA A 63 21.20 -13.69 21.84
N THR A 64 21.57 -14.43 22.89
CA THR A 64 21.15 -15.83 23.10
C THR A 64 19.64 -15.92 23.36
N ARG A 65 19.08 -15.05 24.19
CA ARG A 65 17.64 -14.95 24.44
C ARG A 65 16.86 -14.68 23.14
N SER A 66 17.31 -13.69 22.35
CA SER A 66 16.70 -13.34 21.08
C SER A 66 16.79 -14.47 20.05
N ALA A 67 17.91 -15.18 20.01
CA ALA A 67 18.06 -16.35 19.13
C ALA A 67 17.12 -17.50 19.53
N PHE A 68 16.94 -17.74 20.83
CA PHE A 68 15.97 -18.71 21.35
C PHE A 68 14.53 -18.31 20.97
N ALA A 69 14.14 -17.04 21.18
CA ALA A 69 12.83 -16.53 20.80
C ALA A 69 12.56 -16.72 19.30
N ARG A 70 13.48 -16.31 18.41
CA ARG A 70 13.35 -16.49 16.95
C ARG A 70 13.18 -17.95 16.54
N ARG A 71 13.89 -18.87 17.21
CA ARG A 71 13.80 -20.31 16.89
C ARG A 71 12.42 -20.87 17.23
N LEU A 72 11.77 -20.36 18.27
CA LEU A 72 10.46 -20.81 18.72
C LEU A 72 9.28 -20.08 18.02
N ALA A 73 9.50 -18.86 17.58
CA ALA A 73 8.46 -17.99 17.03
C ALA A 73 7.59 -18.61 15.92
N PRO A 74 8.12 -19.45 14.99
CA PRO A 74 7.31 -20.09 13.94
C PRO A 74 6.42 -21.25 14.43
N TYR A 75 6.51 -21.64 15.71
CA TYR A 75 5.85 -22.85 16.19
C TYR A 75 4.75 -22.55 17.22
N PRO A 76 3.46 -22.82 16.90
CA PRO A 76 2.36 -22.58 17.84
C PRO A 76 2.49 -23.33 19.16
N VAL A 77 3.09 -24.52 19.12
CA VAL A 77 3.30 -25.38 20.30
C VAL A 77 4.26 -24.76 21.33
N ALA A 78 5.01 -23.73 20.95
CA ALA A 78 6.00 -23.07 21.79
C ALA A 78 5.49 -21.83 22.54
N ALA A 79 4.18 -21.58 22.56
CA ALA A 79 3.58 -20.38 23.14
C ALA A 79 3.95 -20.18 24.63
N ASP A 80 4.02 -21.26 25.43
CA ASP A 80 4.43 -21.23 26.84
C ASP A 80 5.91 -20.84 27.02
N ALA A 81 6.78 -21.33 26.14
CA ALA A 81 8.21 -20.98 26.18
C ALA A 81 8.44 -19.52 25.74
N LEU A 82 7.66 -19.03 24.77
CA LEU A 82 7.69 -17.62 24.36
C LEU A 82 7.16 -16.70 25.46
N ALA A 83 6.12 -17.13 26.21
CA ALA A 83 5.66 -16.38 27.37
C ALA A 83 6.74 -16.25 28.47
N ALA A 84 7.55 -17.30 28.66
CA ALA A 84 8.69 -17.23 29.59
C ALA A 84 9.77 -16.22 29.10
N VAL A 85 10.02 -16.14 27.79
CA VAL A 85 10.93 -15.13 27.22
C VAL A 85 10.37 -13.73 27.41
N GLU A 86 9.08 -13.54 27.15
CA GLU A 86 8.42 -12.24 27.32
C GLU A 86 8.49 -11.75 28.77
N ALA A 87 8.35 -12.65 29.75
CA ALA A 87 8.45 -12.31 31.17
C ALA A 87 9.83 -11.78 31.58
N LEU A 88 10.88 -12.14 30.85
CA LEU A 88 12.24 -11.63 31.07
C LEU A 88 12.42 -10.20 30.53
N GLY A 89 11.56 -9.75 29.61
CA GLY A 89 11.69 -8.45 28.99
C GLY A 89 12.83 -8.35 27.95
N GLY A 90 13.27 -7.13 27.68
CA GLY A 90 14.40 -6.87 26.78
C GLY A 90 14.10 -7.08 25.31
N GLU A 91 15.15 -7.17 24.47
CA GLU A 91 15.05 -7.33 23.02
C GLU A 91 14.44 -8.71 22.65
N ALA A 92 14.69 -9.74 23.45
CA ALA A 92 14.12 -11.06 23.22
C ALA A 92 12.59 -11.07 23.33
N ALA A 93 12.02 -10.32 24.27
CA ALA A 93 10.58 -10.13 24.38
C ALA A 93 10.01 -9.39 23.16
N LEU A 94 10.73 -8.39 22.64
CA LEU A 94 10.34 -7.67 21.43
C LEU A 94 10.38 -8.58 20.19
N VAL A 95 11.35 -9.48 20.12
CA VAL A 95 11.42 -10.52 19.06
C VAL A 95 10.21 -11.47 19.16
N ALA A 96 9.87 -11.93 20.36
CA ALA A 96 8.69 -12.77 20.57
C ALA A 96 7.40 -12.03 20.13
N LEU A 97 7.24 -10.78 20.51
CA LEU A 97 6.10 -9.95 20.10
C LEU A 97 6.03 -9.74 18.58
N ALA A 98 7.17 -9.57 17.91
CA ALA A 98 7.21 -9.31 16.47
C ALA A 98 7.00 -10.56 15.60
N GLU A 99 7.54 -11.69 16.01
CA GLU A 99 7.72 -12.87 15.14
C GLU A 99 6.86 -14.08 15.53
N ALA A 100 6.39 -14.18 16.80
CA ALA A 100 5.59 -15.33 17.23
C ALA A 100 4.26 -15.41 16.50
N ILE A 101 3.97 -16.55 15.87
CA ILE A 101 2.73 -16.71 15.08
C ILE A 101 1.48 -16.92 15.93
N THR A 102 1.64 -17.29 17.18
CA THR A 102 0.52 -17.51 18.12
C THR A 102 0.74 -16.71 19.39
N LEU A 103 0.25 -15.47 19.39
CA LEU A 103 0.10 -14.69 20.60
C LEU A 103 -1.38 -14.38 20.83
N PRO A 104 -1.86 -14.44 22.09
CA PRO A 104 -3.21 -14.00 22.41
C PRO A 104 -3.43 -12.57 21.94
N ARG A 105 -4.62 -12.29 21.39
CA ARG A 105 -4.96 -10.97 20.88
C ARG A 105 -4.86 -9.88 21.96
N GLU A 106 -5.29 -10.23 23.18
CA GLU A 106 -5.24 -9.34 24.34
C GLU A 106 -3.79 -8.93 24.64
N ARG A 107 -2.84 -9.86 24.46
CA ARG A 107 -1.42 -9.58 24.65
C ARG A 107 -0.89 -8.61 23.60
N LEU A 108 -1.31 -8.77 22.34
CA LEU A 108 -0.95 -7.85 21.26
C LEU A 108 -1.54 -6.45 21.50
N ILE A 109 -2.78 -6.37 21.97
CA ILE A 109 -3.42 -5.09 22.34
C ILE A 109 -2.63 -4.43 23.48
N ALA A 110 -2.34 -5.16 24.54
CA ALA A 110 -1.55 -4.64 25.66
C ALA A 110 -0.17 -4.15 25.23
N ALA A 111 0.49 -4.87 24.31
CA ALA A 111 1.78 -4.45 23.77
C ALA A 111 1.68 -3.19 22.88
N VAL A 112 0.58 -3.03 22.15
CA VAL A 112 0.32 -1.79 21.38
C VAL A 112 0.09 -0.60 22.32
N GLU A 113 -0.56 -0.81 23.44
CA GLU A 113 -0.82 0.21 24.46
C GLU A 113 0.38 0.44 25.41
N GLY A 114 1.34 -0.47 25.39
CA GLY A 114 2.57 -0.43 26.18
C GLY A 114 3.56 0.62 25.70
N ASP A 115 4.85 0.35 25.87
CA ASP A 115 5.90 1.27 25.42
C ASP A 115 6.06 1.31 23.89
N ALA A 116 6.82 2.31 23.40
CA ALA A 116 7.05 2.49 21.97
C ALA A 116 7.81 1.32 21.32
N ALA A 117 8.65 0.60 22.07
CA ALA A 117 9.40 -0.55 21.55
C ALA A 117 8.47 -1.75 21.33
N GLN A 118 7.56 -2.01 22.26
CA GLN A 118 6.55 -3.05 22.15
C GLN A 118 5.57 -2.75 21.00
N ALA A 119 5.03 -1.53 20.92
CA ALA A 119 4.17 -1.11 19.82
C ALA A 119 4.87 -1.22 18.46
N ARG A 120 6.15 -0.85 18.38
CA ARG A 120 6.98 -1.01 17.18
C ARG A 120 7.20 -2.47 16.81
N ALA A 121 7.39 -3.36 17.80
CA ALA A 121 7.52 -4.79 17.56
C ALA A 121 6.22 -5.35 16.97
N VAL A 122 5.06 -5.01 17.53
CA VAL A 122 3.76 -5.41 16.98
C VAL A 122 3.55 -4.86 15.57
N ALA A 123 3.92 -3.59 15.29
CA ALA A 123 3.77 -2.97 13.98
C ALA A 123 4.53 -3.72 12.85
N ARG A 124 5.54 -4.53 13.18
CA ARG A 124 6.31 -5.35 12.22
C ARG A 124 5.65 -6.70 11.88
N ARG A 125 4.62 -7.10 12.61
CA ARG A 125 3.97 -8.41 12.43
C ARG A 125 3.33 -8.55 11.05
N ALA A 126 3.37 -9.78 10.53
CA ALA A 126 2.77 -10.11 9.24
C ALA A 126 1.25 -10.32 9.30
N ASP A 127 0.71 -10.56 10.50
CA ASP A 127 -0.67 -10.98 10.78
C ASP A 127 -1.52 -9.89 11.47
N LEU A 128 -1.18 -8.61 11.24
CA LEU A 128 -1.94 -7.49 11.79
C LEU A 128 -3.36 -7.46 11.26
N ASP A 129 -4.32 -7.35 12.16
CA ASP A 129 -5.71 -7.05 11.83
C ASP A 129 -5.98 -5.52 11.77
N SER A 130 -7.14 -5.17 11.25
CA SER A 130 -7.55 -3.76 11.11
C SER A 130 -7.68 -3.02 12.46
N THR A 131 -7.98 -3.74 13.54
CA THR A 131 -8.12 -3.16 14.89
C THR A 131 -6.75 -2.78 15.46
N LEU A 132 -5.78 -3.69 15.36
CA LEU A 132 -4.40 -3.41 15.79
C LEU A 132 -3.78 -2.28 14.95
N VAL A 133 -4.02 -2.27 13.63
CA VAL A 133 -3.56 -1.18 12.76
C VAL A 133 -4.18 0.15 13.18
N ALA A 134 -5.48 0.19 13.55
CA ALA A 134 -6.11 1.42 14.03
C ALA A 134 -5.38 1.98 15.24
N ARG A 135 -5.18 1.15 16.28
CA ARG A 135 -4.49 1.55 17.52
C ARG A 135 -3.03 1.97 17.27
N LEU A 136 -2.32 1.28 16.35
CA LEU A 136 -0.95 1.65 15.99
C LEU A 136 -0.88 3.01 15.27
N VAL A 137 -1.88 3.33 14.44
CA VAL A 137 -1.96 4.65 13.77
C VAL A 137 -2.26 5.78 14.76
N GLU A 138 -2.98 5.50 15.85
CA GLU A 138 -3.26 6.48 16.92
C GLU A 138 -2.02 6.83 17.75
N ARG A 139 -0.99 5.96 17.76
CA ARG A 139 0.27 6.21 18.48
C ARG A 139 1.02 7.41 17.89
N GLU A 140 1.58 8.25 18.75
CA GLU A 140 2.29 9.47 18.33
C GLU A 140 3.74 9.22 17.93
N GLU A 141 4.34 8.11 18.39
CA GLU A 141 5.74 7.80 18.18
C GLU A 141 6.05 7.53 16.71
N ILE A 142 6.98 8.30 16.16
CA ILE A 142 7.36 8.21 14.76
C ILE A 142 7.91 6.82 14.38
N GLU A 143 8.63 6.17 15.27
CA GLU A 143 9.22 4.86 15.01
C GLU A 143 8.15 3.75 14.89
N VAL A 144 7.02 3.90 15.58
CA VAL A 144 5.85 3.01 15.42
C VAL A 144 5.21 3.24 14.05
N ALA A 145 4.97 4.51 13.70
CA ALA A 145 4.41 4.87 12.40
C ALA A 145 5.31 4.41 11.24
N LEU A 146 6.64 4.55 11.36
CA LEU A 146 7.62 4.07 10.39
C LEU A 146 7.60 2.54 10.25
N ALA A 147 7.57 1.82 11.37
CA ALA A 147 7.48 0.36 11.35
C ALA A 147 6.20 -0.12 10.63
N LEU A 148 5.07 0.53 10.94
CA LEU A 148 3.79 0.23 10.30
C LEU A 148 3.79 0.59 8.80
N ALA A 149 4.34 1.76 8.42
CA ALA A 149 4.45 2.17 7.01
C ALA A 149 5.30 1.19 6.19
N ARG A 150 6.41 0.70 6.75
CA ARG A 150 7.30 -0.29 6.11
C ARG A 150 6.71 -1.69 6.05
N ASN A 151 5.74 -2.00 6.90
CA ASN A 151 5.08 -3.30 6.89
C ASN A 151 4.08 -3.39 5.73
N ARG A 152 4.53 -3.97 4.60
CA ARG A 152 3.70 -4.11 3.39
C ARG A 152 2.48 -5.00 3.56
N ARG A 153 2.45 -5.86 4.59
CA ARG A 153 1.32 -6.76 4.88
C ARG A 153 0.26 -6.11 5.77
N ALA A 154 0.59 -5.01 6.45
CA ALA A 154 -0.37 -4.32 7.30
C ALA A 154 -1.55 -3.78 6.46
N PRO A 155 -2.81 -4.09 6.85
CA PRO A 155 -4.01 -3.67 6.13
C PRO A 155 -4.34 -2.20 6.47
N ILE A 156 -3.57 -1.26 5.90
CA ILE A 156 -3.80 0.17 6.07
C ILE A 156 -4.84 0.61 5.03
N ASP A 157 -6.02 0.95 5.49
CA ASP A 157 -7.08 1.51 4.64
C ASP A 157 -6.81 2.99 4.27
N ALA A 158 -7.62 3.53 3.37
CA ALA A 158 -7.47 4.91 2.87
C ALA A 158 -7.53 5.95 4.00
N SER A 159 -8.42 5.78 4.99
CA SER A 159 -8.57 6.71 6.11
C SER A 159 -7.32 6.74 7.00
N ARG A 160 -6.81 5.56 7.36
CA ARG A 160 -5.60 5.42 8.16
C ARG A 160 -4.36 5.89 7.40
N PHE A 161 -4.29 5.59 6.09
CA PHE A 161 -3.24 6.11 5.23
C PHE A 161 -3.26 7.64 5.24
N ALA A 162 -4.41 8.27 5.05
CA ALA A 162 -4.55 9.73 5.08
C ALA A 162 -4.14 10.33 6.44
N ALA A 163 -4.45 9.67 7.56
CA ALA A 163 -3.99 10.10 8.88
C ALA A 163 -2.45 10.06 9.00
N MET A 164 -1.82 8.99 8.54
CA MET A 164 -0.35 8.87 8.52
C MET A 164 0.28 9.89 7.56
N ALA A 165 -0.33 10.13 6.40
CA ALA A 165 0.15 11.12 5.43
C ALA A 165 0.09 12.55 5.99
N ARG A 166 -0.99 12.93 6.67
CA ARG A 166 -1.07 14.23 7.37
C ARG A 166 0.03 14.39 8.41
N ARG A 167 0.30 13.33 9.19
CA ARG A 167 1.41 13.34 10.16
C ARG A 167 2.76 13.51 9.48
N ALA A 168 3.00 12.79 8.38
CA ALA A 168 4.23 12.91 7.61
C ALA A 168 4.41 14.34 7.07
N LYS A 169 3.36 14.96 6.53
CA LYS A 169 3.36 16.34 6.05
C LYS A 169 3.71 17.33 7.18
N ALA A 170 3.05 17.22 8.33
CA ALA A 170 3.34 18.08 9.48
C ALA A 170 4.81 17.96 9.94
N ARG A 171 5.42 16.79 9.87
CA ARG A 171 6.84 16.58 10.20
C ARG A 171 7.78 17.18 9.16
N ILE A 172 7.43 17.10 7.89
CA ILE A 172 8.20 17.77 6.83
C ILE A 172 8.18 19.29 7.05
N GLU A 173 7.02 19.85 7.33
CA GLU A 173 6.84 21.28 7.57
C GLU A 173 7.56 21.76 8.83
N ALA A 174 7.51 20.99 9.92
CA ALA A 174 8.11 21.36 11.19
C ALA A 174 9.62 21.15 11.27
N ALA A 175 10.15 20.10 10.64
CA ALA A 175 11.52 19.65 10.84
C ALA A 175 12.23 19.14 9.58
N GLY A 176 11.60 19.18 8.40
CA GLY A 176 12.14 18.60 7.17
C GLY A 176 12.24 17.06 7.19
N ASP A 177 11.62 16.38 8.17
CA ASP A 177 11.71 14.92 8.34
C ASP A 177 10.80 14.20 7.35
N ARG A 178 11.41 13.63 6.30
CA ARG A 178 10.74 12.94 5.20
C ARG A 178 10.58 11.44 5.41
N ARG A 179 11.20 10.84 6.43
CA ARG A 179 11.27 9.38 6.61
C ARG A 179 9.92 8.67 6.53
N LEU A 180 8.86 9.25 7.11
CA LEU A 180 7.53 8.66 7.06
C LEU A 180 6.88 8.81 5.68
N ALA A 181 7.04 9.95 5.01
CA ALA A 181 6.56 10.15 3.66
C ALA A 181 7.22 9.17 2.67
N ASP A 182 8.53 9.02 2.75
CA ASP A 182 9.29 8.09 1.91
C ASP A 182 8.81 6.64 2.15
N ALA A 183 8.64 6.23 3.41
CA ALA A 183 8.13 4.90 3.75
C ALA A 183 6.70 4.65 3.22
N LEU A 184 5.84 5.67 3.22
CA LEU A 184 4.49 5.58 2.65
C LEU A 184 4.52 5.50 1.12
N LEU A 185 5.41 6.24 0.46
CA LEU A 185 5.59 6.21 -1.00
C LEU A 185 6.13 4.85 -1.49
N GLU A 186 6.96 4.17 -0.70
CA GLU A 186 7.50 2.85 -1.03
C GLU A 186 6.49 1.71 -0.92
N ARG A 187 5.31 1.93 -0.34
CA ARG A 187 4.29 0.87 -0.23
C ARG A 187 3.80 0.42 -1.61
N ALA A 188 3.70 -0.89 -1.78
CA ALA A 188 3.15 -1.51 -2.98
C ALA A 188 1.93 -2.40 -2.60
N PRO A 189 0.91 -2.49 -3.45
CA PRO A 189 0.74 -1.73 -4.69
C PRO A 189 0.54 -0.23 -4.44
N ALA A 190 0.93 0.59 -5.42
CA ALA A 190 0.71 2.03 -5.32
C ALA A 190 -0.79 2.35 -5.30
N THR A 191 -1.19 3.25 -4.43
CA THR A 191 -2.57 3.70 -4.24
C THR A 191 -2.69 5.20 -4.47
N ILE A 192 -3.92 5.67 -4.69
CA ILE A 192 -4.16 7.10 -4.93
C ILE A 192 -3.84 7.96 -3.71
N GLU A 193 -3.97 7.40 -2.52
CA GLU A 193 -3.69 8.10 -1.26
C GLU A 193 -2.22 8.55 -1.17
N GLN A 194 -1.31 7.88 -1.88
CA GLN A 194 0.10 8.29 -1.98
C GLN A 194 0.27 9.64 -2.67
N ALA A 195 -0.73 10.11 -3.42
CA ALA A 195 -0.70 11.44 -4.02
C ALA A 195 -0.62 12.58 -2.98
N ALA A 196 -0.98 12.33 -1.72
CA ALA A 196 -0.73 13.28 -0.62
C ALA A 196 0.76 13.67 -0.50
N HIS A 197 1.68 12.83 -1.01
CA HIS A 197 3.13 13.06 -1.04
C HIS A 197 3.66 13.24 -2.46
N PHE A 198 2.84 13.70 -3.39
CA PHE A 198 3.21 13.83 -4.80
C PHE A 198 4.41 14.76 -5.03
N PHE A 199 4.51 15.83 -4.25
CA PHE A 199 5.64 16.78 -4.33
C PHE A 199 6.95 16.19 -3.82
N GLU A 200 6.89 15.29 -2.84
CA GLU A 200 8.03 14.61 -2.26
C GLU A 200 8.49 13.42 -3.10
N ALA A 201 7.59 12.91 -3.96
CA ALA A 201 7.83 11.73 -4.78
C ALA A 201 8.80 12.02 -5.93
N ASP A 202 9.67 11.07 -6.23
CA ASP A 202 10.45 11.08 -7.47
C ASP A 202 9.56 10.75 -8.69
N ALA A 203 10.11 10.91 -9.89
CA ALA A 203 9.37 10.66 -11.14
C ALA A 203 8.79 9.24 -11.25
N ALA A 204 9.50 8.22 -10.73
CA ALA A 204 9.02 6.85 -10.75
C ALA A 204 7.82 6.65 -9.81
N HIS A 205 7.87 7.22 -8.61
CA HIS A 205 6.76 7.20 -7.67
C HIS A 205 5.55 7.97 -8.20
N ARG A 206 5.76 9.18 -8.75
CA ARG A 206 4.71 9.98 -9.40
C ARG A 206 4.02 9.20 -10.52
N GLY A 207 4.78 8.53 -11.40
CA GLY A 207 4.24 7.64 -12.43
C GLY A 207 3.38 6.52 -11.87
N ARG A 208 3.79 5.90 -10.75
CA ARG A 208 3.00 4.86 -10.08
C ARG A 208 1.71 5.40 -9.47
N ILE A 209 1.75 6.59 -8.87
CA ILE A 209 0.56 7.28 -8.33
C ILE A 209 -0.45 7.58 -9.45
N VAL A 210 0.03 8.16 -10.55
CA VAL A 210 -0.80 8.44 -11.74
C VAL A 210 -1.45 7.17 -12.29
N ALA A 211 -0.67 6.09 -12.43
CA ALA A 211 -1.20 4.80 -12.85
C ALA A 211 -2.23 4.22 -11.85
N ALA A 212 -2.05 4.46 -10.54
CA ALA A 212 -3.01 4.06 -9.52
C ALA A 212 -4.32 4.87 -9.65
N ALA A 213 -4.24 6.18 -9.91
CA ALA A 213 -5.40 7.02 -10.16
C ALA A 213 -6.18 6.56 -11.39
N GLN A 214 -5.49 6.24 -12.50
CA GLN A 214 -6.12 5.68 -13.70
C GLN A 214 -6.87 4.37 -13.42
N ARG A 215 -6.25 3.45 -12.66
CA ARG A 215 -6.91 2.20 -12.27
C ARG A 215 -8.12 2.45 -11.38
N ALA A 216 -8.04 3.44 -10.47
CA ALA A 216 -9.11 3.74 -9.52
C ALA A 216 -10.39 4.27 -10.19
N ILE A 217 -10.29 4.88 -11.37
CA ILE A 217 -11.44 5.37 -12.13
C ILE A 217 -11.99 4.36 -13.12
N LEU A 218 -11.28 3.26 -13.41
CA LEU A 218 -11.78 2.24 -14.32
C LEU A 218 -13.10 1.65 -13.76
N GLY A 219 -14.16 1.71 -14.56
CA GLY A 219 -15.48 1.23 -14.17
C GLY A 219 -16.29 2.17 -13.26
N ARG A 220 -15.78 3.37 -12.98
CA ARG A 220 -16.53 4.42 -12.27
C ARG A 220 -17.14 5.40 -13.28
N ARG A 221 -18.40 5.76 -13.09
CA ARG A 221 -18.96 6.92 -13.75
C ARG A 221 -18.44 8.17 -13.03
N ASP A 222 -17.83 9.09 -13.78
CA ASP A 222 -17.48 10.39 -13.26
C ASP A 222 -18.78 11.09 -12.82
N PRO A 223 -18.89 11.57 -11.57
CA PRO A 223 -20.01 12.41 -11.20
C PRO A 223 -20.06 13.61 -12.16
N ALA A 224 -21.27 14.10 -12.45
CA ALA A 224 -21.51 15.16 -13.42
C ALA A 224 -20.53 16.33 -13.18
N PHE A 225 -19.48 16.38 -13.97
CA PHE A 225 -18.48 17.42 -13.95
C PHE A 225 -18.75 18.34 -15.14
N ASP A 226 -18.90 19.64 -14.89
CA ASP A 226 -19.04 20.60 -15.97
C ASP A 226 -17.70 20.84 -16.67
N GLY A 227 -17.44 20.04 -17.70
CA GLY A 227 -16.24 20.18 -18.53
C GLY A 227 -16.16 21.55 -19.24
N GLY A 228 -17.28 22.19 -19.43
CA GLY A 228 -17.34 23.54 -20.04
C GLY A 228 -16.80 24.61 -19.09
N GLU A 229 -17.15 24.54 -17.80
CA GLU A 229 -16.60 25.45 -16.79
C GLU A 229 -15.10 25.23 -16.61
N ALA A 230 -14.68 23.98 -16.49
CA ALA A 230 -13.25 23.65 -16.37
C ALA A 230 -12.43 24.14 -17.56
N ALA A 231 -12.95 24.00 -18.77
CA ALA A 231 -12.26 24.49 -19.97
C ALA A 231 -12.18 26.04 -19.98
N ARG A 232 -13.19 26.74 -19.46
CA ARG A 232 -13.15 28.21 -19.29
C ARG A 232 -12.08 28.64 -18.29
N VAL A 233 -11.97 27.94 -17.15
CA VAL A 233 -10.89 28.17 -16.20
C VAL A 233 -9.53 27.94 -16.86
N ALA A 234 -9.35 26.82 -17.58
CA ALA A 234 -8.11 26.56 -18.29
C ALA A 234 -7.73 27.66 -19.31
N ALA A 235 -8.72 28.24 -19.99
CA ALA A 235 -8.49 29.35 -20.93
C ALA A 235 -8.05 30.63 -20.21
N ARG A 236 -8.62 30.96 -19.03
CA ARG A 236 -8.15 32.09 -18.21
C ARG A 236 -6.74 31.89 -17.72
N LEU A 237 -6.45 30.70 -17.18
CA LEU A 237 -5.06 30.33 -16.76
C LEU A 237 -4.06 30.47 -17.90
N GLU A 238 -4.47 30.18 -19.14
CA GLU A 238 -3.61 30.41 -20.30
C GLU A 238 -3.35 31.88 -20.52
N GLN A 239 -4.39 32.71 -20.44
CA GLN A 239 -4.26 34.16 -20.60
C GLN A 239 -3.33 34.78 -19.57
N ASP A 240 -3.48 34.41 -18.29
CA ASP A 240 -2.66 34.89 -17.19
C ASP A 240 -1.19 34.47 -17.40
N ALA A 241 -0.97 33.20 -17.74
CA ALA A 241 0.37 32.70 -18.01
C ALA A 241 1.06 33.44 -19.19
N MET A 242 0.31 33.72 -20.26
CA MET A 242 0.82 34.46 -21.42
C MET A 242 1.02 35.94 -21.11
N ALA A 243 0.27 36.52 -20.22
CA ALA A 243 0.47 37.87 -19.71
C ALA A 243 1.64 37.96 -18.69
N GLY A 244 2.14 36.83 -18.18
CA GLY A 244 3.12 36.80 -17.12
C GLY A 244 2.54 37.11 -15.73
N ASP A 245 1.22 37.14 -15.58
CA ASP A 245 0.55 37.40 -14.30
C ASP A 245 0.38 36.11 -13.50
N TRP A 246 1.49 35.67 -12.91
CA TRP A 246 1.52 34.44 -12.12
C TRP A 246 0.77 34.56 -10.81
N ALA A 247 0.59 35.76 -10.25
CA ALA A 247 -0.19 35.95 -9.05
C ALA A 247 -1.67 35.67 -9.31
N GLN A 248 -2.22 36.20 -10.43
CA GLN A 248 -3.57 35.90 -10.86
C GLN A 248 -3.76 34.44 -11.24
N PHE A 249 -2.81 33.87 -11.99
CA PHE A 249 -2.78 32.43 -12.31
C PHE A 249 -2.93 31.55 -11.07
N GLU A 250 -2.12 31.80 -10.04
CA GLU A 250 -2.14 31.04 -8.78
C GLU A 250 -3.45 31.23 -8.02
N THR A 251 -4.05 32.43 -8.07
CA THR A 251 -5.35 32.71 -7.48
C THR A 251 -6.46 31.91 -8.17
N GLU A 252 -6.52 31.95 -9.50
CA GLU A 252 -7.52 31.19 -10.27
C GLU A 252 -7.34 29.68 -10.10
N LEU A 253 -6.10 29.22 -10.04
CA LEU A 253 -5.79 27.81 -9.77
C LEU A 253 -6.25 27.38 -8.37
N ALA A 254 -6.06 28.24 -7.36
CA ALA A 254 -6.53 28.00 -6.00
C ALA A 254 -8.06 27.90 -5.93
N GLU A 255 -8.76 28.83 -6.58
CA GLU A 255 -10.23 28.83 -6.66
C GLU A 255 -10.76 27.57 -7.37
N ALA A 256 -10.17 27.23 -8.52
CA ALA A 256 -10.59 26.08 -9.32
C ALA A 256 -10.52 24.74 -8.55
N PHE A 257 -9.56 24.59 -7.67
CA PHE A 257 -9.38 23.38 -6.88
C PHE A 257 -9.81 23.49 -5.41
N GLY A 258 -10.27 24.68 -4.98
CA GLY A 258 -10.65 24.91 -3.58
C GLY A 258 -9.48 24.71 -2.61
N CYS A 259 -8.27 25.09 -3.01
CA CYS A 259 -7.07 24.96 -2.21
C CYS A 259 -6.50 26.32 -1.77
N SER A 260 -5.49 26.31 -0.90
CA SER A 260 -4.83 27.56 -0.50
C SER A 260 -3.97 28.15 -1.64
N ALA A 261 -3.80 29.47 -1.66
CA ALA A 261 -2.91 30.14 -2.61
C ALA A 261 -1.47 29.60 -2.53
N ALA A 262 -0.98 29.32 -1.33
CA ALA A 262 0.33 28.72 -1.14
C ALA A 262 0.46 27.32 -1.79
N PHE A 263 -0.61 26.53 -1.78
CA PHE A 263 -0.63 25.24 -2.44
C PHE A 263 -0.69 25.39 -3.96
N ALA A 264 -1.47 26.32 -4.47
CA ALA A 264 -1.52 26.64 -5.90
C ALA A 264 -0.16 27.15 -6.40
N ALA A 265 0.50 28.03 -5.65
CA ALA A 265 1.86 28.50 -5.94
C ALA A 265 2.86 27.34 -5.98
N ARG A 266 2.72 26.36 -5.08
CA ARG A 266 3.54 25.14 -5.08
C ARG A 266 3.31 24.28 -6.32
N ILE A 267 2.04 24.12 -6.77
CA ILE A 267 1.72 23.42 -8.03
C ILE A 267 2.36 24.13 -9.22
N ALA A 268 2.14 25.43 -9.31
CA ALA A 268 2.65 26.24 -10.42
C ALA A 268 4.18 26.34 -10.41
N GLY A 269 4.82 26.37 -9.24
CA GLY A 269 6.25 26.56 -9.05
C GLY A 269 7.08 25.28 -8.96
N ASP A 270 6.47 24.08 -8.95
CA ASP A 270 7.23 22.83 -8.86
C ASP A 270 8.17 22.65 -10.05
N ALA A 271 9.48 22.49 -9.77
CA ALA A 271 10.53 22.41 -10.79
C ALA A 271 10.35 21.21 -11.76
N SER A 272 9.58 20.19 -11.36
CA SER A 272 9.27 19.07 -12.26
C SER A 272 8.24 19.44 -13.32
N GLY A 273 7.34 20.36 -13.04
CA GLY A 273 6.17 20.69 -13.86
C GLY A 273 5.07 19.62 -13.87
N GLU A 274 5.30 18.46 -13.26
CA GLU A 274 4.35 17.36 -13.26
C GLU A 274 3.06 17.69 -12.48
N PRO A 275 3.10 18.33 -11.28
CA PRO A 275 1.90 18.76 -10.58
C PRO A 275 1.04 19.71 -11.42
N LEU A 276 1.67 20.64 -12.13
CA LEU A 276 0.98 21.56 -13.02
C LEU A 276 0.34 20.82 -14.22
N ALA A 277 1.06 19.88 -14.83
CA ALA A 277 0.51 19.07 -15.92
C ALA A 277 -0.71 18.24 -15.46
N VAL A 278 -0.67 17.70 -14.23
CA VAL A 278 -1.83 17.00 -13.62
C VAL A 278 -3.00 17.97 -13.40
N ALA A 279 -2.75 19.18 -12.88
CA ALA A 279 -3.78 20.20 -12.68
C ALA A 279 -4.43 20.60 -14.01
N LEU A 280 -3.64 20.85 -15.05
CA LEU A 280 -4.14 21.18 -16.38
C LEU A 280 -4.94 20.03 -17.01
N ALA A 281 -4.55 18.78 -16.79
CA ALA A 281 -5.33 17.62 -17.20
C ALA A 281 -6.68 17.56 -16.48
N ALA A 282 -6.72 17.87 -15.19
CA ALA A 282 -7.96 17.91 -14.39
C ALA A 282 -8.93 18.98 -14.87
N LEU A 283 -8.43 20.09 -15.43
CA LEU A 283 -9.19 21.20 -15.98
C LEU A 283 -9.50 21.06 -17.49
N TYR A 284 -9.25 19.92 -18.10
CA TYR A 284 -9.48 19.71 -19.54
C TYR A 284 -8.72 20.70 -20.44
N ALA A 285 -7.59 21.24 -19.99
CA ALA A 285 -6.83 22.18 -20.80
C ALA A 285 -6.45 21.53 -22.15
N ALA A 286 -6.58 22.29 -23.24
CA ALA A 286 -6.15 21.85 -24.54
C ALA A 286 -4.63 21.61 -24.56
N ASN A 287 -4.13 20.73 -25.42
CA ASN A 287 -2.70 20.41 -25.48
C ASN A 287 -1.85 21.64 -25.80
N ASP A 288 -2.30 22.45 -26.76
CA ASP A 288 -1.62 23.68 -27.15
C ASP A 288 -1.57 24.70 -26.01
N ALA A 289 -2.67 24.87 -25.26
CA ALA A 289 -2.73 25.69 -24.06
C ALA A 289 -1.75 25.18 -22.99
N THR A 290 -1.76 23.86 -22.75
CA THR A 290 -0.82 23.23 -21.81
C THR A 290 0.64 23.51 -22.18
N VAL A 291 1.00 23.35 -23.46
CA VAL A 291 2.36 23.62 -23.94
C VAL A 291 2.72 25.10 -23.75
N ARG A 292 1.80 26.04 -24.06
CA ARG A 292 2.04 27.46 -23.89
C ARG A 292 2.22 27.86 -22.42
N ILE A 293 1.36 27.37 -21.53
CA ILE A 293 1.48 27.60 -20.09
C ILE A 293 2.82 27.07 -19.55
N LEU A 294 3.16 25.83 -19.89
CA LEU A 294 4.43 25.20 -19.44
C LEU A 294 5.66 25.94 -20.00
N ALA A 295 5.57 26.45 -21.23
CA ALA A 295 6.65 27.23 -21.84
C ALA A 295 6.80 28.63 -21.21
N ALA A 296 5.68 29.28 -20.89
CA ALA A 296 5.66 30.61 -20.28
C ALA A 296 6.27 30.62 -18.87
N ARG A 297 6.08 29.56 -18.09
CA ARG A 297 6.56 29.45 -16.70
C ARG A 297 8.09 29.45 -16.57
N ASP A 298 8.84 29.24 -17.62
CA ASP A 298 10.31 29.14 -17.60
C ASP A 298 10.88 28.15 -16.58
N LEU A 299 10.12 27.11 -16.28
CA LEU A 299 10.47 26.06 -15.30
C LEU A 299 11.68 25.23 -15.67
N LEU A 300 12.30 25.47 -16.85
CA LEU A 300 13.12 24.44 -17.50
C LEU A 300 14.42 25.06 -18.06
N ASP A 301 15.46 25.08 -17.26
CA ASP A 301 16.82 25.31 -17.75
C ASP A 301 17.26 24.16 -18.68
N GLY A 302 17.79 24.49 -19.85
CA GLY A 302 18.52 23.63 -20.77
C GLY A 302 17.93 22.25 -21.08
N GLY A 303 17.02 22.13 -22.00
CA GLY A 303 16.32 20.88 -22.35
C GLY A 303 14.80 21.05 -22.47
N LYS A 304 14.39 22.29 -22.46
CA LYS A 304 13.03 22.80 -22.46
C LYS A 304 12.05 21.98 -23.30
N TYR A 305 12.34 21.77 -24.56
CA TYR A 305 11.41 21.12 -25.48
C TYR A 305 11.13 19.64 -25.16
N ARG A 306 12.15 18.89 -24.79
CA ARG A 306 11.98 17.47 -24.46
C ARG A 306 11.11 17.29 -23.21
N ARG A 307 11.28 18.16 -22.23
CA ARG A 307 10.53 18.11 -20.98
C ARG A 307 9.09 18.56 -21.19
N ILE A 308 8.85 19.69 -21.88
CA ILE A 308 7.50 20.12 -22.22
C ILE A 308 6.75 19.03 -22.99
N ALA A 309 7.40 18.39 -23.98
CA ALA A 309 6.81 17.28 -24.72
C ALA A 309 6.52 16.06 -23.82
N ALA A 310 7.35 15.81 -22.80
CA ALA A 310 7.11 14.74 -21.84
C ALA A 310 5.90 15.07 -20.92
N LEU A 311 5.80 16.32 -20.45
CA LEU A 311 4.67 16.79 -19.63
C LEU A 311 3.35 16.82 -20.40
N ALA A 312 3.37 17.25 -21.66
CA ALA A 312 2.22 17.19 -22.53
C ALA A 312 1.74 15.74 -22.74
N ARG A 313 2.69 14.79 -22.97
CA ARG A 313 2.35 13.36 -23.03
C ARG A 313 1.81 12.81 -21.72
N LEU A 314 2.34 13.24 -20.56
CA LEU A 314 1.81 12.86 -19.26
C LEU A 314 0.35 13.35 -19.12
N LYS A 315 0.09 14.59 -19.49
CA LYS A 315 -1.26 15.18 -19.49
C LYS A 315 -2.20 14.40 -20.41
N ASP A 316 -1.77 14.04 -21.62
CA ASP A 316 -2.58 13.28 -22.57
C ASP A 316 -2.85 11.84 -22.13
N ALA A 317 -1.90 11.22 -21.42
CA ALA A 317 -2.05 9.89 -20.86
C ALA A 317 -3.00 9.87 -19.66
N LEU A 318 -3.28 11.02 -19.02
CA LEU A 318 -4.17 11.15 -17.88
C LEU A 318 -5.59 11.44 -18.33
N SER A 319 -6.55 10.58 -17.94
CA SER A 319 -7.95 10.99 -18.05
C SER A 319 -8.22 12.14 -17.07
N PRO A 320 -9.06 13.11 -17.43
CA PRO A 320 -9.39 14.22 -16.53
C PRO A 320 -9.96 13.77 -15.17
N ALA A 321 -10.71 12.68 -15.15
CA ALA A 321 -11.21 12.09 -13.90
C ALA A 321 -10.08 11.57 -13.00
N ALA A 322 -9.06 10.88 -13.56
CA ALA A 322 -7.91 10.45 -12.80
C ALA A 322 -7.06 11.64 -12.32
N ALA A 323 -6.92 12.66 -13.14
CA ALA A 323 -6.23 13.89 -12.78
C ALA A 323 -6.94 14.61 -11.61
N ARG A 324 -8.27 14.75 -11.66
CA ARG A 324 -9.05 15.31 -10.54
C ARG A 324 -8.92 14.50 -9.26
N LEU A 325 -8.95 13.17 -9.37
CA LEU A 325 -8.77 12.28 -8.22
C LEU A 325 -7.37 12.47 -7.61
N THR A 326 -6.35 12.62 -8.47
CA THR A 326 -4.97 12.90 -8.03
C THR A 326 -4.88 14.25 -7.34
N MET A 327 -5.46 15.30 -7.91
CA MET A 327 -5.50 16.64 -7.32
C MET A 327 -6.22 16.66 -5.97
N ALA A 328 -7.38 16.00 -5.85
CA ALA A 328 -8.11 15.90 -4.59
C ALA A 328 -7.27 15.21 -3.50
N ALA A 329 -6.54 14.15 -3.86
CA ALA A 329 -5.67 13.46 -2.91
C ALA A 329 -4.43 14.29 -2.53
N MET A 330 -3.84 15.06 -3.45
CA MET A 330 -2.74 15.99 -3.19
C MET A 330 -3.15 17.11 -2.21
N ILE A 331 -4.36 17.64 -2.39
CA ILE A 331 -4.91 18.70 -1.54
C ILE A 331 -5.33 18.15 -0.16
N GLY A 332 -5.62 16.86 -0.08
CA GLY A 332 -6.17 16.23 1.12
C GLY A 332 -7.68 16.43 1.24
N ALA A 333 -8.37 16.76 0.14
CA ALA A 333 -9.82 16.86 0.12
C ALA A 333 -10.46 15.48 0.36
N PRO A 334 -11.60 15.40 1.05
CA PRO A 334 -12.32 14.16 1.23
C PRO A 334 -12.68 13.59 -0.14
N GLN A 335 -12.22 12.37 -0.41
CA GLN A 335 -12.55 11.73 -1.67
C GLN A 335 -14.05 11.39 -1.69
N PRO A 336 -14.75 11.63 -2.80
CA PRO A 336 -16.14 11.24 -2.91
C PRO A 336 -16.21 9.72 -2.70
N THR A 337 -17.01 9.31 -1.73
CA THR A 337 -17.25 7.91 -1.44
C THR A 337 -17.75 7.25 -2.73
N PRO A 338 -17.10 6.17 -3.21
CA PRO A 338 -17.53 5.54 -4.44
C PRO A 338 -18.96 5.05 -4.26
N THR A 339 -19.90 5.68 -4.95
CA THR A 339 -21.25 5.15 -5.05
C THR A 339 -21.11 3.83 -5.82
N ARG A 340 -21.20 2.73 -5.09
CA ARG A 340 -21.16 1.39 -5.67
C ARG A 340 -22.30 1.36 -6.68
N GLN A 341 -21.97 1.34 -7.94
CA GLN A 341 -22.98 1.17 -9.00
C GLN A 341 -23.62 -0.18 -8.71
N ARG A 342 -24.86 -0.18 -8.19
CA ARG A 342 -25.65 -1.39 -8.14
C ARG A 342 -25.68 -1.89 -9.57
N SER A 343 -25.17 -3.09 -9.79
CA SER A 343 -25.32 -3.76 -11.08
C SER A 343 -26.80 -3.65 -11.46
N GLN A 344 -27.11 -3.01 -12.58
CA GLN A 344 -28.46 -2.99 -13.12
C GLN A 344 -28.94 -4.39 -13.47
N TYR A 345 -28.04 -5.36 -13.39
CA TYR A 345 -28.33 -6.77 -13.52
C TYR A 345 -28.42 -7.39 -12.11
N ASP A 346 -29.60 -7.26 -11.52
CA ASP A 346 -30.00 -8.09 -10.38
C ASP A 346 -30.65 -9.34 -10.94
N PRO A 347 -29.97 -10.49 -10.95
CA PRO A 347 -30.58 -11.74 -11.48
C PRO A 347 -31.74 -12.22 -10.61
N THR A 348 -31.97 -11.66 -9.43
CA THR A 348 -33.10 -11.96 -8.55
C THR A 348 -34.31 -11.08 -8.81
N ALA A 349 -34.17 -9.99 -9.56
CA ALA A 349 -35.27 -9.16 -10.04
C ALA A 349 -35.78 -9.66 -11.43
N ALA A 350 -35.66 -10.91 -11.73
CA ALA A 350 -36.35 -11.51 -12.84
C ALA A 350 -37.84 -11.47 -12.57
N ALA A 351 -38.44 -10.32 -12.84
CA ALA A 351 -39.86 -10.29 -13.13
C ALA A 351 -40.13 -11.38 -14.18
N THR A 352 -40.92 -12.35 -13.82
CA THR A 352 -41.38 -13.41 -14.70
C THR A 352 -41.87 -12.76 -16.01
N PRO A 353 -41.21 -12.93 -17.15
CA PRO A 353 -41.73 -12.39 -18.38
C PRO A 353 -42.96 -13.22 -18.72
N SER A 354 -44.11 -12.61 -18.59
CA SER A 354 -45.32 -13.13 -19.26
C SER A 354 -45.09 -12.99 -20.77
N ARG A 355 -44.47 -14.00 -21.33
CA ARG A 355 -44.25 -14.10 -22.77
C ARG A 355 -45.50 -14.75 -23.37
N PRO A 356 -46.24 -14.06 -24.25
CA PRO A 356 -47.23 -14.75 -25.05
C PRO A 356 -46.48 -15.80 -25.90
N ALA A 357 -46.98 -17.01 -25.88
CA ALA A 357 -46.44 -18.12 -26.67
C ALA A 357 -46.68 -17.85 -28.16
N ALA A 358 -45.77 -17.08 -28.76
CA ALA A 358 -45.67 -16.98 -30.21
C ALA A 358 -44.51 -17.87 -30.64
N ALA A 359 -44.83 -18.94 -31.34
CA ALA A 359 -43.91 -19.91 -31.86
C ALA A 359 -42.86 -19.26 -32.74
N ILE A 360 -41.64 -19.13 -32.21
CA ILE A 360 -40.45 -18.82 -33.02
C ILE A 360 -40.04 -20.15 -33.68
N ARG A 361 -40.46 -20.32 -34.94
CA ARG A 361 -39.87 -21.34 -35.80
C ARG A 361 -38.40 -21.00 -35.98
N SER A 362 -37.47 -21.78 -35.40
CA SER A 362 -36.06 -21.77 -35.71
C SER A 362 -35.89 -21.92 -37.21
N ALA A 363 -35.59 -20.84 -37.92
CA ALA A 363 -35.11 -20.91 -39.29
C ALA A 363 -33.67 -21.44 -39.24
N VAL A 364 -33.51 -22.75 -39.34
CA VAL A 364 -32.23 -23.38 -39.67
C VAL A 364 -31.86 -22.86 -41.06
N PRO A 365 -30.71 -22.20 -41.23
CA PRO A 365 -30.32 -21.70 -42.55
C PRO A 365 -30.16 -22.88 -43.50
N THR A 366 -30.89 -22.83 -44.59
CA THR A 366 -30.86 -23.84 -45.65
C THR A 366 -29.44 -23.99 -46.22
N PRO A 367 -29.03 -25.18 -46.65
CA PRO A 367 -27.69 -25.46 -47.20
C PRO A 367 -27.26 -24.54 -48.35
N ALA A 368 -28.24 -23.97 -49.07
CA ALA A 368 -27.99 -22.99 -50.12
C ALA A 368 -27.38 -21.66 -49.63
N VAL A 369 -27.75 -21.19 -48.47
CA VAL A 369 -27.21 -19.92 -47.86
C VAL A 369 -25.80 -20.13 -47.41
N LEU A 370 -25.44 -21.30 -46.89
CA LEU A 370 -24.08 -21.63 -46.50
C LEU A 370 -23.13 -21.78 -47.70
N ARG A 371 -23.62 -22.31 -48.81
CA ARG A 371 -22.84 -22.40 -50.06
C ARG A 371 -22.55 -21.02 -50.66
N ARG A 372 -23.53 -20.11 -50.61
CA ARG A 372 -23.32 -18.73 -51.13
C ARG A 372 -22.33 -17.90 -50.30
N ARG A 373 -22.32 -18.07 -48.95
CA ARG A 373 -21.31 -17.44 -48.10
C ARG A 373 -19.89 -17.97 -48.33
N ARG A 374 -19.77 -19.28 -48.60
CA ARG A 374 -18.46 -19.92 -48.90
C ARG A 374 -17.91 -19.51 -50.28
N ALA A 375 -18.77 -19.34 -51.25
CA ALA A 375 -18.40 -18.85 -52.58
C ALA A 375 -17.96 -17.39 -52.56
N LEU A 376 -18.60 -16.53 -51.79
CA LEU A 376 -18.19 -15.12 -51.61
C LEU A 376 -16.86 -14.99 -50.86
N ALA A 377 -16.56 -15.84 -49.88
CA ALA A 377 -15.30 -15.85 -49.19
C ALA A 377 -14.12 -16.31 -50.06
N LEU A 378 -14.39 -17.30 -50.94
CA LEU A 378 -13.37 -17.75 -51.93
C LEU A 378 -13.13 -16.74 -53.05
N ALA A 379 -14.11 -15.96 -53.47
CA ALA A 379 -13.97 -14.90 -54.47
C ALA A 379 -13.24 -13.66 -53.92
N ALA A 380 -13.36 -13.41 -52.61
CA ALA A 380 -12.62 -12.32 -51.98
C ALA A 380 -11.12 -12.64 -51.76
N GLY A 381 -10.78 -13.92 -51.56
CA GLY A 381 -9.39 -14.38 -51.43
C GLY A 381 -8.60 -14.45 -52.75
N ALA A 382 -9.28 -14.49 -53.87
CA ALA A 382 -8.65 -14.62 -55.20
C ALA A 382 -8.22 -13.26 -55.85
N ARG A 383 -8.59 -12.12 -55.22
CA ARG A 383 -8.23 -10.77 -55.73
C ARG A 383 -7.02 -10.11 -55.06
N GLY A 384 -6.32 -10.80 -54.19
CA GLY A 384 -5.18 -10.27 -53.41
C GLY A 384 -3.81 -10.78 -53.86
N GLY A 385 -3.67 -11.39 -55.03
CA GLY A 385 -2.46 -12.08 -55.45
C GLY A 385 -1.88 -11.71 -56.78
N ASP A 386 -1.95 -10.42 -57.19
CA ASP A 386 -1.28 -10.01 -58.43
C ASP A 386 -0.90 -8.51 -58.42
N GLU A 387 0.02 -8.12 -57.57
CA GLU A 387 0.79 -6.87 -57.69
C GLU A 387 2.11 -6.99 -56.91
N ARG A 388 3.06 -7.76 -57.46
CA ARG A 388 4.50 -7.59 -57.26
C ARG A 388 5.25 -8.31 -58.40
N ALA A 389 5.49 -7.59 -59.45
CA ALA A 389 6.61 -7.81 -60.35
C ALA A 389 7.26 -6.45 -60.61
#